data_6118b067c1d425644373755cae1fe362
#
_entry.id   6118b067c1d425644373755cae1fe362
#
_cell.length_a   1.000
_cell.length_b   1.000
_cell.length_c   1.000
_cell.angle_alpha   90.00
_cell.angle_beta   90.00
_cell.angle_gamma   90.00
#
_symmetry.space_group_name_H-M   'P 1'
#
loop_
_entity.id
_entity.type
_entity.pdbx_description
1 polymer ?
#
loop_
_entity_poly.entity_id
_entity_poly.type
_entity_poly.pdbx_seq_one_letter_code
_entity_poly.pdbx_strand_id
1 'polypeptide(L)'
;VTDLSLAPAPGAERRAAVVAEVRAGRHERSRRRATVLIVLAIGVVAVYALTLMVGQTAHSPATVLRVLLGEDVPGASFTIGTLRLPRATLGLLAGLSFGIAGVTFQTMLRNPLASPDIIGISSGASTAAAFAIVVLGLGGAAVSAFAIVAGLGIALLVYLLSYRGGVAGTRLVLVGIGVAAVLQSATSYILDRAPEWALQDAMRWLT
;
A
#
# COMPACT_ATOMS: atom_id res chain seq x y z
N VAL A 1 50.55 22.03 -45.83
CA VAL A 1 49.87 21.39 -44.64
C VAL A 1 48.46 21.10 -45.05
N THR A 2 48.23 19.86 -45.44
CA THR A 2 46.91 19.36 -45.93
C THR A 2 46.00 19.11 -44.73
N ASP A 3 44.95 19.93 -44.65
CA ASP A 3 43.91 19.78 -43.64
C ASP A 3 43.10 18.48 -43.93
N LEU A 4 43.42 17.43 -43.20
CA LEU A 4 42.67 16.17 -43.20
C LEU A 4 41.43 16.35 -42.31
N SER A 5 40.40 17.06 -42.83
CA SER A 5 39.07 17.00 -42.22
C SER A 5 38.54 15.59 -42.40
N LEU A 6 38.68 14.77 -41.35
CA LEU A 6 38.12 13.42 -41.27
C LEU A 6 36.60 13.53 -41.44
N ALA A 7 36.12 13.19 -42.65
CA ALA A 7 34.69 13.03 -42.87
C ALA A 7 34.11 12.01 -41.85
N PRO A 8 32.98 12.33 -41.21
CA PRO A 8 32.39 11.42 -40.24
C PRO A 8 32.10 10.08 -40.85
N ALA A 9 32.42 9.01 -40.13
CA ALA A 9 32.22 7.63 -40.60
C ALA A 9 30.78 7.42 -41.08
N PRO A 10 30.57 6.70 -42.21
CA PRO A 10 29.24 6.44 -42.75
C PRO A 10 28.34 5.80 -41.69
N GLY A 11 27.31 6.50 -41.24
CA GLY A 11 26.40 6.07 -40.15
C GLY A 11 26.53 6.85 -38.84
N ALA A 12 27.55 7.67 -38.62
CA ALA A 12 27.68 8.49 -37.41
C ALA A 12 26.54 9.52 -37.32
N GLU A 13 26.17 10.17 -38.37
CA GLU A 13 25.03 11.12 -38.44
C GLU A 13 23.70 10.43 -38.14
N ARG A 14 23.47 9.23 -38.70
CA ARG A 14 22.27 8.43 -38.42
C ARG A 14 22.20 8.00 -36.96
N ARG A 15 23.32 7.61 -36.37
CA ARG A 15 23.40 7.28 -34.92
C ARG A 15 23.13 8.50 -34.05
N ALA A 16 23.66 9.68 -34.42
CA ALA A 16 23.41 10.93 -33.70
C ALA A 16 21.93 11.33 -33.77
N ALA A 17 21.30 11.21 -34.94
CA ALA A 17 19.87 11.48 -35.11
C ALA A 17 18.99 10.54 -34.27
N VAL A 18 19.26 9.22 -34.27
CA VAL A 18 18.55 8.24 -33.43
C VAL A 18 18.74 8.52 -31.94
N VAL A 19 19.95 8.87 -31.51
CA VAL A 19 20.22 9.24 -30.12
C VAL A 19 19.46 10.51 -29.71
N ALA A 20 19.42 11.52 -30.61
CA ALA A 20 18.67 12.74 -30.35
C ALA A 20 17.16 12.49 -30.24
N GLU A 21 16.59 11.67 -31.12
CA GLU A 21 15.19 11.27 -31.10
C GLU A 21 14.84 10.50 -29.82
N VAL A 22 15.68 9.53 -29.42
CA VAL A 22 15.51 8.78 -28.17
C VAL A 22 15.60 9.70 -26.95
N ARG A 23 16.53 10.68 -26.95
CA ARG A 23 16.65 11.67 -25.87
C ARG A 23 15.41 12.56 -25.78
N ALA A 24 14.93 13.08 -26.92
CA ALA A 24 13.70 13.89 -26.96
C ALA A 24 12.50 13.13 -26.42
N GLY A 25 12.29 11.88 -26.86
CA GLY A 25 11.21 11.03 -26.38
C GLY A 25 11.35 10.63 -24.89
N ARG A 26 12.57 10.59 -24.35
CA ARG A 26 12.80 10.40 -22.90
C ARG A 26 12.42 11.65 -22.11
N HIS A 27 12.78 12.83 -22.58
CA HIS A 27 12.44 14.10 -21.92
C HIS A 27 10.93 14.33 -21.87
N GLU A 28 10.22 14.06 -22.94
CA GLU A 28 8.77 14.20 -22.99
C GLU A 28 8.07 13.22 -22.02
N ARG A 29 8.49 11.96 -22.04
CA ARG A 29 7.98 10.95 -21.09
C ARG A 29 8.31 11.29 -19.63
N SER A 30 9.50 11.85 -19.37
CA SER A 30 9.90 12.29 -18.04
C SER A 30 9.03 13.46 -17.55
N ARG A 31 8.80 14.46 -18.42
CA ARG A 31 7.92 15.59 -18.10
C ARG A 31 6.49 15.12 -17.80
N ARG A 32 5.91 14.27 -18.65
CA ARG A 32 4.57 13.73 -18.43
C ARG A 32 4.48 12.95 -17.12
N ARG A 33 5.48 12.11 -16.80
CA ARG A 33 5.56 11.41 -15.51
C ARG A 33 5.64 12.36 -14.33
N ALA A 34 6.48 13.38 -14.42
CA ALA A 34 6.61 14.40 -13.38
C ALA A 34 5.29 15.15 -13.18
N THR A 35 4.61 15.55 -14.27
CA THR A 35 3.29 16.21 -14.17
C THR A 35 2.27 15.32 -13.47
N VAL A 36 2.17 14.04 -13.86
CA VAL A 36 1.24 13.09 -13.23
C VAL A 36 1.56 12.92 -11.74
N LEU A 37 2.83 12.75 -11.39
CA LEU A 37 3.26 12.62 -9.99
C LEU A 37 2.93 13.88 -9.17
N ILE A 38 3.16 15.06 -9.71
CA ILE A 38 2.85 16.34 -9.05
C ILE A 38 1.34 16.45 -8.84
N VAL A 39 0.53 16.16 -9.86
CA VAL A 39 -0.94 16.23 -9.76
C VAL A 39 -1.44 15.23 -8.70
N LEU A 40 -0.92 14.01 -8.70
CA LEU A 40 -1.29 13.01 -7.68
C LEU A 40 -0.84 13.43 -6.29
N ALA A 41 0.37 13.98 -6.13
CA ALA A 41 0.86 14.47 -4.85
C ALA A 41 0.00 15.62 -4.30
N ILE A 42 -0.35 16.58 -5.17
CA ILE A 42 -1.29 17.67 -4.81
C ILE A 42 -2.64 17.09 -4.41
N GLY A 43 -3.17 16.11 -5.14
CA GLY A 43 -4.41 15.43 -4.82
C GLY A 43 -4.38 14.76 -3.43
N VAL A 44 -3.30 14.04 -3.14
CA VAL A 44 -3.10 13.41 -1.82
C VAL A 44 -3.04 14.44 -0.70
N VAL A 45 -2.26 15.53 -0.88
CA VAL A 45 -2.17 16.61 0.10
C VAL A 45 -3.51 17.29 0.30
N ALA A 46 -4.26 17.54 -0.77
CA ALA A 46 -5.59 18.15 -0.70
C ALA A 46 -6.59 17.26 0.07
N VAL A 47 -6.63 15.96 -0.23
CA VAL A 47 -7.50 15.01 0.47
C VAL A 47 -7.08 14.88 1.94
N TYR A 48 -5.79 14.83 2.23
CA TYR A 48 -5.28 14.81 3.59
C TYR A 48 -5.71 16.06 4.38
N ALA A 49 -5.54 17.25 3.81
CA ALA A 49 -5.98 18.50 4.40
C ALA A 49 -7.50 18.53 4.61
N LEU A 50 -8.29 18.11 3.62
CA LEU A 50 -9.74 18.00 3.73
C LEU A 50 -10.17 17.03 4.86
N THR A 51 -9.47 15.91 5.03
CA THR A 51 -9.75 14.95 6.11
C THR A 51 -9.54 15.57 7.49
N LEU A 52 -8.56 16.47 7.65
CA LEU A 52 -8.35 17.20 8.90
C LEU A 52 -9.39 18.28 9.13
N MET A 53 -9.88 18.92 8.05
CA MET A 53 -10.84 20.03 8.14
C MET A 53 -12.28 19.55 8.29
N VAL A 54 -12.67 18.49 7.59
CA VAL A 54 -14.07 18.05 7.45
C VAL A 54 -14.32 16.78 8.27
N GLY A 55 -15.45 16.76 8.98
CA GLY A 55 -15.92 15.62 9.79
C GLY A 55 -17.25 15.99 10.40
N GLN A 56 -17.58 15.48 11.59
CA GLN A 56 -18.80 15.88 12.33
C GLN A 56 -18.81 17.38 12.64
N THR A 57 -17.63 17.97 12.82
CA THR A 57 -17.42 19.43 12.93
C THR A 57 -16.45 19.86 11.83
N ALA A 58 -16.75 20.99 11.17
CA ALA A 58 -15.86 21.59 10.19
C ALA A 58 -14.94 22.61 10.89
N HIS A 59 -13.65 22.55 10.59
CA HIS A 59 -12.65 23.48 11.10
C HIS A 59 -12.01 24.25 9.94
N SER A 60 -11.71 25.54 10.18
CA SER A 60 -11.05 26.36 9.16
C SER A 60 -9.60 25.90 8.91
N PRO A 61 -9.02 26.15 7.74
CA PRO A 61 -7.60 25.84 7.47
C PRO A 61 -6.66 26.49 8.50
N ALA A 62 -6.97 27.72 8.93
CA ALA A 62 -6.20 28.43 9.94
C ALA A 62 -6.24 27.71 11.30
N THR A 63 -7.40 27.23 11.72
CA THR A 63 -7.54 26.43 12.95
C THR A 63 -6.74 25.14 12.89
N VAL A 64 -6.81 24.40 11.76
CA VAL A 64 -6.03 23.19 11.57
C VAL A 64 -4.53 23.47 11.66
N LEU A 65 -4.06 24.52 11.00
CA LEU A 65 -2.65 24.92 11.03
C LEU A 65 -2.17 25.28 12.44
N ARG A 66 -2.97 26.05 13.20
CA ARG A 66 -2.64 26.41 14.60
C ARG A 66 -2.49 25.18 15.49
N VAL A 67 -3.42 24.22 15.38
CA VAL A 67 -3.34 22.95 16.11
C VAL A 67 -2.12 22.14 15.70
N LEU A 68 -1.79 22.06 14.40
CA LEU A 68 -0.58 21.36 13.92
C LEU A 68 0.72 22.02 14.39
N LEU A 69 0.70 23.32 14.63
CA LEU A 69 1.83 24.08 15.22
C LEU A 69 1.90 23.95 16.76
N GLY A 70 0.98 23.21 17.37
CA GLY A 70 0.99 22.94 18.81
C GLY A 70 0.20 23.96 19.65
N GLU A 71 -0.57 24.87 19.03
CA GLU A 71 -1.45 25.75 19.76
C GLU A 71 -2.66 25.00 20.31
N ASP A 72 -3.03 25.27 21.55
CA ASP A 72 -4.26 24.72 22.11
C ASP A 72 -5.46 25.62 21.72
N VAL A 73 -6.31 25.06 20.82
CA VAL A 73 -7.53 25.71 20.35
C VAL A 73 -8.73 24.98 20.92
N PRO A 74 -9.49 25.59 21.85
CA PRO A 74 -10.64 24.93 22.47
C PRO A 74 -11.62 24.34 21.45
N GLY A 75 -12.02 23.08 21.65
CA GLY A 75 -12.92 22.34 20.74
C GLY A 75 -12.30 21.79 19.45
N ALA A 76 -11.08 22.22 19.08
CA ALA A 76 -10.40 21.78 17.89
C ALA A 76 -9.19 20.86 18.15
N SER A 77 -8.39 21.17 19.19
CA SER A 77 -7.15 20.45 19.50
C SER A 77 -7.36 18.95 19.69
N PHE A 78 -8.37 18.55 20.48
CA PHE A 78 -8.69 17.14 20.66
C PHE A 78 -9.16 16.47 19.37
N THR A 79 -10.09 17.13 18.65
CA THR A 79 -10.69 16.55 17.42
C THR A 79 -9.65 16.40 16.32
N ILE A 80 -8.82 17.42 16.08
CA ILE A 80 -7.81 17.40 15.03
C ILE A 80 -6.59 16.61 15.48
N GLY A 81 -6.02 16.91 16.62
CA GLY A 81 -4.74 16.35 17.07
C GLY A 81 -4.85 14.90 17.53
N THR A 82 -5.91 14.55 18.27
CA THR A 82 -6.03 13.23 18.88
C THR A 82 -6.86 12.24 18.03
N LEU A 83 -7.88 12.72 17.30
CA LEU A 83 -8.75 11.83 16.54
C LEU A 83 -8.43 11.81 15.06
N ARG A 84 -8.32 12.97 14.39
CA ARG A 84 -8.21 13.04 12.93
C ARG A 84 -6.80 12.86 12.42
N LEU A 85 -5.83 13.50 13.04
CA LEU A 85 -4.43 13.47 12.61
C LEU A 85 -3.83 12.05 12.60
N PRO A 86 -3.96 11.24 13.68
CA PRO A 86 -3.47 9.86 13.65
C PRO A 86 -4.17 9.02 12.58
N ARG A 87 -5.50 9.14 12.44
CA ARG A 87 -6.27 8.38 11.45
C ARG A 87 -5.88 8.76 10.02
N ALA A 88 -5.76 10.05 9.71
CA ALA A 88 -5.34 10.52 8.39
C ALA A 88 -3.91 10.07 8.06
N THR A 89 -3.00 10.14 9.02
CA THR A 89 -1.61 9.71 8.87
C THR A 89 -1.50 8.21 8.65
N LEU A 90 -2.24 7.41 9.43
CA LEU A 90 -2.31 5.96 9.23
C LEU A 90 -2.88 5.59 7.85
N GLY A 91 -3.94 6.29 7.41
CA GLY A 91 -4.51 6.11 6.07
C GLY A 91 -3.51 6.42 4.96
N LEU A 92 -2.73 7.51 5.11
CA LEU A 92 -1.67 7.85 4.16
C LEU A 92 -0.56 6.77 4.11
N LEU A 93 -0.08 6.34 5.28
CA LEU A 93 0.96 5.30 5.39
C LEU A 93 0.47 3.95 4.83
N ALA A 94 -0.77 3.57 5.12
CA ALA A 94 -1.39 2.37 4.57
C ALA A 94 -1.47 2.44 3.05
N GLY A 95 -1.97 3.55 2.49
CA GLY A 95 -2.04 3.77 1.04
C GLY A 95 -0.67 3.70 0.35
N LEU A 96 0.36 4.30 0.94
CA LEU A 96 1.73 4.20 0.45
C LEU A 96 2.25 2.76 0.48
N SER A 97 2.00 2.03 1.58
CA SER A 97 2.41 0.64 1.74
C SER A 97 1.74 -0.27 0.71
N PHE A 98 0.43 -0.13 0.52
CA PHE A 98 -0.31 -0.86 -0.51
C PHE A 98 0.15 -0.51 -1.93
N GLY A 99 0.47 0.75 -2.19
CA GLY A 99 1.02 1.19 -3.48
C GLY A 99 2.36 0.53 -3.79
N ILE A 100 3.29 0.53 -2.83
CA ILE A 100 4.61 -0.11 -2.97
C ILE A 100 4.46 -1.62 -3.14
N ALA A 101 3.64 -2.26 -2.31
CA ALA A 101 3.37 -3.70 -2.40
C ALA A 101 2.74 -4.04 -3.75
N GLY A 102 1.74 -3.28 -4.22
CA GLY A 102 1.08 -3.47 -5.51
C GLY A 102 2.07 -3.43 -6.67
N VAL A 103 2.88 -2.38 -6.76
CA VAL A 103 3.90 -2.25 -7.82
C VAL A 103 4.92 -3.39 -7.77
N THR A 104 5.33 -3.80 -6.57
CA THR A 104 6.27 -4.91 -6.39
C THR A 104 5.68 -6.20 -6.95
N PHE A 105 4.43 -6.53 -6.60
CA PHE A 105 3.74 -7.72 -7.09
C PHE A 105 3.50 -7.68 -8.60
N GLN A 106 3.03 -6.56 -9.13
CA GLN A 106 2.82 -6.38 -10.57
C GLN A 106 4.11 -6.58 -11.37
N THR A 107 5.22 -6.06 -10.85
CA THR A 107 6.54 -6.18 -11.49
C THR A 107 7.06 -7.62 -11.39
N MET A 108 6.96 -8.23 -10.23
CA MET A 108 7.43 -9.59 -9.97
C MET A 108 6.67 -10.63 -10.82
N LEU A 109 5.35 -10.48 -10.92
CA LEU A 109 4.49 -11.38 -11.67
C LEU A 109 4.35 -10.98 -13.15
N ARG A 110 4.91 -9.85 -13.56
CA ARG A 110 4.78 -9.25 -14.91
C ARG A 110 3.31 -9.15 -15.35
N ASN A 111 2.43 -8.87 -14.40
CA ASN A 111 0.99 -8.79 -14.60
C ASN A 111 0.44 -7.54 -13.90
N PRO A 112 -0.11 -6.56 -14.64
CA PRO A 112 -0.66 -5.34 -14.05
C PRO A 112 -1.91 -5.56 -13.19
N LEU A 113 -2.53 -6.73 -13.27
CA LEU A 113 -3.70 -7.11 -12.46
C LEU A 113 -3.32 -7.85 -11.17
N ALA A 114 -2.03 -8.08 -10.92
CA ALA A 114 -1.57 -8.74 -9.71
C ALA A 114 -1.73 -7.85 -8.48
N SER A 115 -2.22 -8.42 -7.40
CA SER A 115 -2.36 -7.78 -6.09
C SER A 115 -1.76 -8.67 -4.98
N PRO A 116 -1.16 -8.09 -3.94
CA PRO A 116 -0.70 -8.84 -2.77
C PRO A 116 -1.80 -9.65 -2.08
N ASP A 117 -3.04 -9.17 -2.12
CA ASP A 117 -4.19 -9.82 -1.49
C ASP A 117 -4.51 -11.20 -2.07
N ILE A 118 -4.22 -11.42 -3.35
CA ILE A 118 -4.45 -12.71 -4.01
C ILE A 118 -3.66 -13.85 -3.36
N ILE A 119 -2.56 -13.52 -2.67
CA ILE A 119 -1.69 -14.51 -2.01
C ILE A 119 -2.22 -14.91 -0.62
N GLY A 120 -3.27 -14.25 -0.13
CA GLY A 120 -3.89 -14.61 1.15
C GLY A 120 -3.19 -14.05 2.39
N ILE A 121 -2.27 -13.09 2.24
CA ILE A 121 -1.58 -12.43 3.37
C ILE A 121 -2.61 -11.74 4.28
N SER A 122 -3.51 -10.95 3.69
CA SER A 122 -4.58 -10.26 4.41
C SER A 122 -5.52 -11.26 5.07
N SER A 123 -5.89 -12.34 4.39
CA SER A 123 -6.71 -13.42 4.99
C SER A 123 -6.01 -14.06 6.18
N GLY A 124 -4.69 -14.27 6.10
CA GLY A 124 -3.88 -14.78 7.21
C GLY A 124 -3.86 -13.86 8.42
N ALA A 125 -3.63 -12.57 8.19
CA ALA A 125 -3.66 -11.56 9.23
C ALA A 125 -5.04 -11.45 9.89
N SER A 126 -6.11 -11.47 9.10
CA SER A 126 -7.49 -11.43 9.59
C SER A 126 -7.87 -12.66 10.40
N THR A 127 -7.51 -13.88 9.93
CA THR A 127 -7.74 -15.13 10.67
C THR A 127 -7.00 -15.11 12.00
N ALA A 128 -5.75 -14.68 12.00
CA ALA A 128 -4.95 -14.59 13.21
C ALA A 128 -5.49 -13.56 14.19
N ALA A 129 -5.96 -12.41 13.71
CA ALA A 129 -6.58 -11.41 14.56
C ALA A 129 -7.89 -11.93 15.17
N ALA A 130 -8.76 -12.56 14.39
CA ALA A 130 -9.97 -13.19 14.89
C ALA A 130 -9.66 -14.25 15.96
N PHE A 131 -8.67 -15.10 15.71
CA PHE A 131 -8.21 -16.10 16.69
C PHE A 131 -7.65 -15.45 17.95
N ALA A 132 -6.82 -14.43 17.81
CA ALA A 132 -6.22 -13.71 18.95
C ALA A 132 -7.29 -13.06 19.84
N ILE A 133 -8.32 -12.44 19.25
CA ILE A 133 -9.40 -11.80 19.99
C ILE A 133 -10.34 -12.83 20.61
N VAL A 134 -10.86 -13.76 19.80
CA VAL A 134 -11.94 -14.67 20.21
C VAL A 134 -11.43 -15.81 21.11
N VAL A 135 -10.28 -16.40 20.75
CA VAL A 135 -9.78 -17.61 21.45
C VAL A 135 -8.78 -17.25 22.54
N LEU A 136 -7.84 -16.32 22.27
CA LEU A 136 -6.80 -15.95 23.23
C LEU A 136 -7.20 -14.77 24.13
N GLY A 137 -8.30 -14.06 23.85
CA GLY A 137 -8.75 -12.89 24.62
C GLY A 137 -7.78 -11.71 24.55
N LEU A 138 -6.98 -11.60 23.48
CA LEU A 138 -6.01 -10.53 23.31
C LEU A 138 -6.69 -9.25 22.83
N GLY A 139 -6.08 -8.09 23.14
CA GLY A 139 -6.55 -6.78 22.69
C GLY A 139 -5.42 -5.83 22.31
N GLY A 140 -5.78 -4.71 21.69
CA GLY A 140 -4.84 -3.62 21.37
C GLY A 140 -3.67 -4.05 20.49
N ALA A 141 -2.46 -3.59 20.84
CA ALA A 141 -1.24 -3.82 20.06
C ALA A 141 -0.85 -5.32 19.93
N ALA A 142 -1.25 -6.18 20.89
CA ALA A 142 -0.96 -7.60 20.85
C ALA A 142 -1.64 -8.28 19.66
N VAL A 143 -2.89 -7.93 19.37
CA VAL A 143 -3.63 -8.44 18.19
C VAL A 143 -2.92 -8.04 16.90
N SER A 144 -2.51 -6.76 16.78
CA SER A 144 -1.80 -6.28 15.60
C SER A 144 -0.45 -6.97 15.40
N ALA A 145 0.31 -7.17 16.48
CA ALA A 145 1.58 -7.90 16.40
C ALA A 145 1.36 -9.37 15.96
N PHE A 146 0.35 -10.04 16.52
CA PHE A 146 -0.02 -11.41 16.16
C PHE A 146 -0.45 -11.53 14.70
N ALA A 147 -1.26 -10.58 14.22
CA ALA A 147 -1.70 -10.50 12.83
C ALA A 147 -0.53 -10.28 11.84
N ILE A 148 0.43 -9.41 12.20
CA ILE A 148 1.63 -9.15 11.37
C ILE A 148 2.48 -10.42 11.26
N VAL A 149 2.78 -11.07 12.38
CA VAL A 149 3.58 -12.31 12.40
C VAL A 149 2.90 -13.41 11.59
N ALA A 150 1.58 -13.57 11.75
CA ALA A 150 0.81 -14.56 11.01
C ALA A 150 0.76 -14.23 9.50
N GLY A 151 0.52 -12.98 9.14
CA GLY A 151 0.54 -12.54 7.73
C GLY A 151 1.88 -12.83 7.06
N LEU A 152 2.99 -12.54 7.73
CA LEU A 152 4.34 -12.88 7.24
C LEU A 152 4.54 -14.40 7.16
N GLY A 153 4.04 -15.16 8.14
CA GLY A 153 4.07 -16.63 8.15
C GLY A 153 3.30 -17.21 6.96
N ILE A 154 2.12 -16.68 6.64
CA ILE A 154 1.34 -17.09 5.47
C ILE A 154 2.07 -16.74 4.17
N ALA A 155 2.68 -15.55 4.07
CA ALA A 155 3.49 -15.19 2.91
C ALA A 155 4.62 -16.20 2.68
N LEU A 156 5.34 -16.55 3.74
CA LEU A 156 6.40 -17.55 3.70
C LEU A 156 5.86 -18.95 3.34
N LEU A 157 4.76 -19.36 3.94
CA LEU A 157 4.10 -20.64 3.66
C LEU A 157 3.73 -20.76 2.17
N VAL A 158 3.05 -19.74 1.63
CA VAL A 158 2.65 -19.72 0.21
C VAL A 158 3.87 -19.70 -0.70
N TYR A 159 4.91 -18.96 -0.33
CA TYR A 159 6.19 -18.97 -1.06
C TYR A 159 6.80 -20.38 -1.11
N LEU A 160 6.92 -21.04 0.05
CA LEU A 160 7.50 -22.39 0.15
C LEU A 160 6.68 -23.44 -0.61
N LEU A 161 5.35 -23.41 -0.52
CA LEU A 161 4.46 -24.31 -1.25
C LEU A 161 4.52 -24.09 -2.77
N SER A 162 4.81 -22.86 -3.18
CA SER A 162 4.91 -22.49 -4.61
C SER A 162 6.28 -22.78 -5.20
N TYR A 163 7.30 -23.03 -4.38
CA TYR A 163 8.68 -23.19 -4.81
C TYR A 163 8.92 -24.61 -5.38
N ARG A 164 9.25 -24.69 -6.68
CA ARG A 164 9.72 -25.90 -7.35
C ARG A 164 10.68 -25.49 -8.48
N GLY A 165 11.97 -25.42 -8.19
CA GLY A 165 12.99 -25.04 -9.19
C GLY A 165 12.90 -23.60 -9.72
N GLY A 166 12.26 -22.72 -8.96
CA GLY A 166 11.96 -21.33 -9.27
C GLY A 166 10.52 -20.99 -8.93
N VAL A 167 10.26 -19.71 -8.65
CA VAL A 167 8.89 -19.22 -8.36
C VAL A 167 8.18 -18.92 -9.66
N ALA A 168 7.25 -19.79 -10.07
CA ALA A 168 6.34 -19.49 -11.17
C ALA A 168 5.19 -18.62 -10.64
N GLY A 169 5.03 -17.41 -11.17
CA GLY A 169 4.01 -16.45 -10.73
C GLY A 169 2.60 -17.03 -10.69
N THR A 170 2.23 -17.82 -11.71
CA THR A 170 0.92 -18.50 -11.78
C THR A 170 0.70 -19.47 -10.61
N ARG A 171 1.75 -20.21 -10.21
CA ARG A 171 1.64 -21.15 -9.09
C ARG A 171 1.50 -20.44 -7.77
N LEU A 172 2.23 -19.32 -7.58
CA LEU A 172 2.12 -18.47 -6.39
C LEU A 172 0.68 -17.98 -6.20
N VAL A 173 0.07 -17.50 -7.28
CA VAL A 173 -1.34 -17.06 -7.28
C VAL A 173 -2.29 -18.21 -6.95
N LEU A 174 -2.13 -19.37 -7.59
CA LEU A 174 -3.04 -20.51 -7.41
C LEU A 174 -2.99 -21.07 -5.98
N VAL A 175 -1.78 -21.25 -5.45
CA VAL A 175 -1.57 -21.68 -4.06
C VAL A 175 -2.12 -20.64 -3.08
N GLY A 176 -1.88 -19.34 -3.36
CA GLY A 176 -2.39 -18.24 -2.55
C GLY A 176 -3.91 -18.22 -2.46
N ILE A 177 -4.60 -18.39 -3.59
CA ILE A 177 -6.09 -18.46 -3.60
C ILE A 177 -6.57 -19.64 -2.76
N GLY A 178 -5.95 -20.83 -2.88
CA GLY A 178 -6.31 -21.98 -2.08
C GLY A 178 -6.11 -21.76 -0.58
N VAL A 179 -4.96 -21.20 -0.19
CA VAL A 179 -4.66 -20.86 1.21
C VAL A 179 -5.63 -19.79 1.74
N ALA A 180 -5.90 -18.74 0.95
CA ALA A 180 -6.85 -17.70 1.33
C ALA A 180 -8.26 -18.25 1.58
N ALA A 181 -8.74 -19.17 0.75
CA ALA A 181 -10.05 -19.80 0.91
C ALA A 181 -10.13 -20.61 2.22
N VAL A 182 -9.09 -21.37 2.57
CA VAL A 182 -9.01 -22.09 3.83
C VAL A 182 -9.03 -21.14 5.03
N LEU A 183 -8.24 -20.07 4.95
CA LEU A 183 -8.16 -19.06 6.01
C LEU A 183 -9.49 -18.30 6.18
N GLN A 184 -10.16 -17.94 5.10
CA GLN A 184 -11.49 -17.34 5.16
C GLN A 184 -12.51 -18.27 5.84
N SER A 185 -12.50 -19.55 5.50
CA SER A 185 -13.35 -20.55 6.15
C SER A 185 -13.05 -20.67 7.65
N ALA A 186 -11.76 -20.64 8.01
CA ALA A 186 -11.34 -20.66 9.42
C ALA A 186 -11.80 -19.39 10.16
N THR A 187 -11.68 -18.20 9.54
CA THR A 187 -12.20 -16.95 10.10
C THR A 187 -13.69 -17.04 10.36
N SER A 188 -14.47 -17.47 9.37
CA SER A 188 -15.93 -17.63 9.50
C SER A 188 -16.28 -18.59 10.65
N TYR A 189 -15.58 -19.72 10.74
CA TYR A 189 -15.79 -20.69 11.82
C TYR A 189 -15.49 -20.13 13.20
N ILE A 190 -14.41 -19.34 13.34
CA ILE A 190 -14.05 -18.69 14.60
C ILE A 190 -15.10 -17.66 15.01
N LEU A 191 -15.56 -16.84 14.06
CA LEU A 191 -16.56 -15.80 14.32
C LEU A 191 -17.94 -16.38 14.63
N ASP A 192 -18.35 -17.48 13.99
CA ASP A 192 -19.61 -18.17 14.24
C ASP A 192 -19.73 -18.72 15.67
N ARG A 193 -18.58 -19.04 16.27
CA ARG A 193 -18.51 -19.54 17.65
C ARG A 193 -18.11 -18.50 18.68
N ALA A 194 -17.93 -17.27 18.27
CA ALA A 194 -17.51 -16.18 19.14
C ALA A 194 -18.63 -15.74 20.09
N PRO A 195 -18.34 -15.49 21.38
CA PRO A 195 -19.28 -14.78 22.24
C PRO A 195 -19.54 -13.37 21.71
N GLU A 196 -20.72 -12.82 21.96
CA GLU A 196 -21.17 -11.53 21.39
C GLU A 196 -20.17 -10.39 21.59
N TRP A 197 -19.57 -10.28 22.78
CA TRP A 197 -18.58 -9.26 23.09
C TRP A 197 -17.30 -9.39 22.23
N ALA A 198 -16.81 -10.62 22.06
CA ALA A 198 -15.61 -10.90 21.26
C ALA A 198 -15.90 -10.73 19.76
N LEU A 199 -17.12 -11.05 19.32
CA LEU A 199 -17.56 -10.85 17.95
C LEU A 199 -17.53 -9.35 17.57
N GLN A 200 -18.03 -8.49 18.45
CA GLN A 200 -18.01 -7.04 18.20
C GLN A 200 -16.58 -6.48 18.09
N ASP A 201 -15.67 -6.94 18.95
CA ASP A 201 -14.28 -6.50 18.91
C ASP A 201 -13.55 -7.04 17.68
N ALA A 202 -13.79 -8.32 17.31
CA ALA A 202 -13.25 -8.90 16.09
C ALA A 202 -13.76 -8.18 14.83
N MET A 203 -15.06 -7.90 14.76
CA MET A 203 -15.64 -7.17 13.62
C MET A 203 -15.10 -5.75 13.51
N ARG A 204 -14.87 -5.03 14.61
CA ARG A 204 -14.21 -3.72 14.60
C ARG A 204 -12.79 -3.76 14.07
N TRP A 205 -12.08 -4.85 14.35
CA TRP A 205 -10.71 -5.02 13.88
C TRP A 205 -10.63 -5.41 12.40
N LEU A 206 -11.61 -6.17 11.91
CA LEU A 206 -11.66 -6.69 10.53
C LEU A 206 -12.22 -5.68 9.51
N THR A 207 -12.95 -4.64 9.94
CA THR A 207 -13.56 -3.59 9.11
C THR A 207 -12.89 -2.24 9.25
#